data_7499cd6dfc544b749fdc3b485e29d650
#
_entry.id   7499cd6dfc544b749fdc3b485e29d650
#
_cell.length_a   1.000
_cell.length_b   1.000
_cell.length_c   1.000
_cell.angle_alpha   90.00
_cell.angle_beta   90.00
_cell.angle_gamma   90.00
#
_symmetry.space_group_name_H-M   'P 1'
#
loop_
_entity.id
_entity.type
_entity.pdbx_description
1 polymer ?
#
loop_
_entity_poly.entity_id
_entity_poly.type
_entity_poly.pdbx_seq_one_letter_code
_entity_poly.pdbx_strand_id
1 'polypeptide(L)'
;MRHHREFEIAWQGLKPGVSIFEYFLDDSFFTPEDAERDFTDLDAQVTLKFDKKNNFFLCHFDIDGSITVPCDRCGEPFKLRLWDEFDLLIKLTGGEDAEVEDEDADVVFIPRSETVIDFRTWVYEFLMLSIPLQRIHPDKPDGSQGCNPETLKLLNKLAAPEDAPRPDIWKGLEALKKENKRKQK
;
A
#
# COMPACT_ATOMS: atom_id res chain seq x y z
N MET A 1 -4.41 15.24 21.70
CA MET A 1 -4.20 13.90 21.12
C MET A 1 -5.51 13.13 21.26
N ARG A 2 -6.20 12.85 20.15
CA ARG A 2 -7.29 11.85 20.18
C ARG A 2 -6.61 10.49 20.33
N HIS A 3 -6.85 9.80 21.46
CA HIS A 3 -6.41 8.43 21.62
C HIS A 3 -7.28 7.57 20.68
N HIS A 4 -6.69 7.04 19.64
CA HIS A 4 -7.34 6.10 18.72
C HIS A 4 -7.44 4.70 19.34
N ARG A 5 -8.05 4.62 20.54
CA ARG A 5 -8.24 3.35 21.28
C ARG A 5 -9.09 2.33 20.52
N GLU A 6 -9.74 2.75 19.46
CA GLU A 6 -10.53 1.87 18.60
C GLU A 6 -9.68 0.81 17.90
N PHE A 7 -8.38 1.09 17.66
CA PHE A 7 -7.43 0.15 17.04
C PHE A 7 -6.71 -0.73 18.07
N GLU A 8 -6.92 -0.49 19.37
CA GLU A 8 -6.31 -1.26 20.46
C GLU A 8 -7.13 -2.51 20.74
N ILE A 9 -6.52 -3.69 20.61
CA ILE A 9 -7.15 -4.98 20.93
C ILE A 9 -6.52 -5.58 22.19
N ALA A 10 -7.32 -5.68 23.28
CA ALA A 10 -6.94 -6.38 24.50
C ALA A 10 -7.06 -7.90 24.30
N TRP A 11 -6.08 -8.48 23.62
CA TRP A 11 -6.11 -9.85 23.13
C TRP A 11 -6.19 -10.92 24.23
N GLN A 12 -5.72 -10.63 25.46
CA GLN A 12 -5.77 -11.60 26.56
C GLN A 12 -7.22 -11.95 26.93
N GLY A 13 -8.15 -10.98 26.82
CA GLY A 13 -9.57 -11.19 27.10
C GLY A 13 -10.33 -11.94 26.01
N LEU A 14 -9.77 -12.10 24.84
CA LEU A 14 -10.41 -12.80 23.72
C LEU A 14 -10.34 -14.32 23.90
N LYS A 15 -11.40 -15.01 23.51
CA LYS A 15 -11.40 -16.48 23.42
C LYS A 15 -10.51 -16.95 22.26
N PRO A 16 -9.91 -18.15 22.31
CA PRO A 16 -9.26 -18.74 21.16
C PRO A 16 -10.21 -18.86 19.96
N GLY A 17 -9.70 -18.62 18.77
CA GLY A 17 -10.46 -18.60 17.52
C GLY A 17 -10.56 -17.22 16.90
N VAL A 18 -11.42 -17.07 15.90
CA VAL A 18 -11.56 -15.86 15.10
C VAL A 18 -12.45 -14.84 15.78
N SER A 19 -11.94 -13.61 15.90
CA SER A 19 -12.70 -12.41 16.24
C SER A 19 -12.63 -11.43 15.07
N ILE A 20 -13.72 -10.72 14.79
CA ILE A 20 -13.77 -9.77 13.68
C ILE A 20 -13.88 -8.36 14.26
N PHE A 21 -13.05 -7.46 13.74
CA PHE A 21 -13.05 -6.04 14.05
C PHE A 21 -13.23 -5.24 12.77
N GLU A 22 -14.07 -4.22 12.80
CA GLU A 22 -14.35 -3.37 11.65
C GLU A 22 -13.99 -1.93 12.00
N TYR A 23 -13.20 -1.31 11.13
CA TYR A 23 -12.75 0.07 11.26
C TYR A 23 -13.26 0.88 10.08
N PHE A 24 -13.89 2.02 10.35
CA PHE A 24 -14.35 2.96 9.33
C PHE A 24 -13.41 4.16 9.31
N LEU A 25 -12.76 4.36 8.19
CA LEU A 25 -11.71 5.35 8.01
C LEU A 25 -12.21 6.49 7.14
N ASP A 26 -12.02 7.69 7.62
CA ASP A 26 -12.22 8.94 6.89
C ASP A 26 -10.95 9.81 6.98
N ASP A 27 -10.98 11.02 6.42
CA ASP A 27 -9.84 11.94 6.45
C ASP A 27 -9.35 12.28 7.86
N SER A 28 -10.16 12.09 8.91
CA SER A 28 -9.76 12.34 10.30
C SER A 28 -8.87 11.24 10.89
N PHE A 29 -8.74 10.10 10.21
CA PHE A 29 -7.81 9.02 10.57
C PHE A 29 -6.35 9.50 10.55
N PHE A 30 -6.01 10.40 9.64
CA PHE A 30 -4.67 10.92 9.49
C PHE A 30 -4.35 12.00 10.52
N THR A 31 -3.10 11.99 11.00
CA THR A 31 -2.59 13.04 11.89
C THR A 31 -1.91 14.14 11.07
N PRO A 32 -1.63 15.32 11.66
CA PRO A 32 -0.83 16.36 10.98
C PRO A 32 0.58 15.90 10.59
N GLU A 33 1.10 14.84 11.23
CA GLU A 33 2.38 14.22 10.91
C GLU A 33 2.32 13.36 9.64
N ASP A 34 1.12 12.87 9.29
CA ASP A 34 0.82 12.14 8.06
C ASP A 34 0.48 13.10 6.88
N ALA A 35 0.93 14.37 6.95
CA ALA A 35 0.44 15.46 6.09
C ALA A 35 0.88 15.39 4.62
N GLU A 36 1.87 14.58 4.26
CA GLU A 36 2.34 14.42 2.87
C GLU A 36 1.50 13.43 2.05
N ARG A 37 0.17 13.52 2.19
CA ARG A 37 -0.73 12.72 1.34
C ARG A 37 -1.19 13.54 0.14
N ASP A 38 -1.25 12.89 -1.01
CA ASP A 38 -1.68 13.48 -2.28
C ASP A 38 -3.09 13.01 -2.71
N PHE A 39 -3.91 12.64 -1.74
CA PHE A 39 -5.30 12.24 -1.91
C PHE A 39 -6.21 12.89 -0.85
N THR A 40 -7.51 12.90 -1.12
CA THR A 40 -8.58 13.43 -0.26
C THR A 40 -9.79 12.51 -0.27
N ASP A 41 -10.80 12.86 0.52
CA ASP A 41 -12.10 12.18 0.55
C ASP A 41 -11.98 10.69 0.80
N LEU A 42 -11.15 10.30 1.78
CA LEU A 42 -11.07 8.90 2.22
C LEU A 42 -12.43 8.43 2.76
N ASP A 43 -12.91 7.33 2.21
CA ASP A 43 -14.07 6.59 2.70
C ASP A 43 -13.77 5.11 2.52
N ALA A 44 -13.28 4.48 3.60
CA ALA A 44 -12.85 3.09 3.57
C ALA A 44 -13.26 2.32 4.81
N GLN A 45 -13.52 1.03 4.63
CA GLN A 45 -13.72 0.06 5.69
C GLN A 45 -12.55 -0.93 5.69
N VAL A 46 -12.00 -1.17 6.88
CA VAL A 46 -11.00 -2.21 7.09
C VAL A 46 -11.59 -3.27 8.01
N THR A 47 -11.66 -4.50 7.52
CA THR A 47 -12.13 -5.64 8.31
C THR A 47 -10.93 -6.49 8.73
N LEU A 48 -10.64 -6.52 10.03
CA LEU A 48 -9.60 -7.36 10.62
C LEU A 48 -10.20 -8.65 11.15
N LYS A 49 -9.82 -9.78 10.57
CA LYS A 49 -10.07 -11.13 11.10
C LYS A 49 -8.88 -11.53 11.97
N PHE A 50 -9.04 -11.43 13.27
CA PHE A 50 -8.02 -11.75 14.27
C PHE A 50 -8.22 -13.18 14.79
N ASP A 51 -7.38 -14.12 14.35
CA ASP A 51 -7.46 -15.52 14.76
C ASP A 51 -6.42 -15.82 15.87
N LYS A 52 -6.91 -15.91 17.11
CA LYS A 52 -6.11 -16.18 18.30
C LYS A 52 -5.77 -17.66 18.44
N LYS A 53 -4.48 -17.98 18.32
CA LYS A 53 -3.90 -19.30 18.66
C LYS A 53 -3.16 -19.23 20.01
N ASN A 54 -2.56 -20.33 20.41
CA ASN A 54 -1.90 -20.42 21.73
C ASN A 54 -0.66 -19.50 21.84
N ASN A 55 0.16 -19.42 20.79
CA ASN A 55 1.45 -18.73 20.82
C ASN A 55 1.62 -17.69 19.72
N PHE A 56 0.61 -17.52 18.88
CA PHE A 56 0.63 -16.58 17.76
C PHE A 56 -0.80 -16.15 17.39
N PHE A 57 -0.88 -15.10 16.61
CA PHE A 57 -2.12 -14.59 16.02
C PHE A 57 -1.98 -14.51 14.52
N LEU A 58 -3.00 -14.96 13.80
CA LEU A 58 -3.13 -14.73 12.37
C LEU A 58 -4.10 -13.56 12.18
N CYS A 59 -3.61 -12.49 11.57
CA CYS A 59 -4.37 -11.29 11.30
C CYS A 59 -4.56 -11.17 9.80
N HIS A 60 -5.79 -11.18 9.34
CA HIS A 60 -6.14 -10.97 7.94
C HIS A 60 -6.92 -9.66 7.84
N PHE A 61 -6.43 -8.74 7.03
CA PHE A 61 -7.02 -7.43 6.79
C PHE A 61 -7.63 -7.42 5.40
N ASP A 62 -8.86 -7.00 5.32
CA ASP A 62 -9.62 -6.80 4.08
C ASP A 62 -9.97 -5.32 4.01
N ILE A 63 -9.54 -4.64 2.95
CA ILE A 63 -9.74 -3.21 2.73
C ILE A 63 -10.69 -3.01 1.56
N ASP A 64 -11.78 -2.31 1.76
CA ASP A 64 -12.68 -1.84 0.69
C ASP A 64 -13.01 -0.37 0.91
N GLY A 65 -12.90 0.43 -0.14
CA GLY A 65 -13.17 1.84 -0.04
C GLY A 65 -12.86 2.65 -1.28
N SER A 66 -12.63 3.93 -1.05
CA SER A 66 -12.27 4.85 -2.14
C SER A 66 -11.59 6.10 -1.60
N ILE A 67 -10.80 6.72 -2.47
CA ILE A 67 -10.16 8.03 -2.26
C ILE A 67 -10.32 8.87 -3.51
N THR A 68 -10.14 10.17 -3.40
CA THR A 68 -10.01 11.09 -4.54
C THR A 68 -8.53 11.41 -4.77
N VAL A 69 -8.02 11.08 -5.96
CA VAL A 69 -6.61 11.27 -6.34
C VAL A 69 -6.50 12.07 -7.64
N PRO A 70 -5.41 12.84 -7.84
CA PRO A 70 -5.12 13.39 -9.16
C PRO A 70 -4.69 12.27 -10.13
N CYS A 71 -5.14 12.36 -11.37
CA CYS A 71 -4.75 11.43 -12.42
C CYS A 71 -3.32 11.72 -12.89
N ASP A 72 -2.44 10.72 -12.89
CA ASP A 72 -1.03 10.84 -13.31
C ASP A 72 -0.87 11.22 -14.80
N ARG A 73 -1.92 11.04 -15.61
CA ARG A 73 -1.89 11.36 -17.04
C ARG A 73 -2.44 12.75 -17.35
N CYS A 74 -3.56 13.16 -16.75
CA CYS A 74 -4.22 14.41 -17.12
C CYS A 74 -4.31 15.45 -16.00
N GLY A 75 -3.93 15.10 -14.77
CA GLY A 75 -3.96 15.96 -13.60
C GLY A 75 -5.34 16.20 -12.99
N GLU A 76 -6.42 15.76 -13.62
CA GLU A 76 -7.77 15.92 -13.08
C GLU A 76 -8.04 14.92 -11.96
N PRO A 77 -8.73 15.36 -10.88
CA PRO A 77 -9.08 14.46 -9.79
C PRO A 77 -10.12 13.43 -10.22
N PHE A 78 -10.02 12.22 -9.69
CA PHE A 78 -11.02 11.18 -9.85
C PHE A 78 -11.11 10.29 -8.63
N LYS A 79 -12.25 9.61 -8.49
CA LYS A 79 -12.49 8.67 -7.42
C LYS A 79 -11.84 7.33 -7.76
N LEU A 80 -10.83 6.95 -6.98
CA LEU A 80 -10.12 5.68 -7.09
C LEU A 80 -10.70 4.71 -6.06
N ARG A 81 -11.08 3.52 -6.51
CA ARG A 81 -11.50 2.43 -5.62
C ARG A 81 -10.26 1.78 -5.01
N LEU A 82 -10.32 1.56 -3.70
CA LEU A 82 -9.35 0.76 -2.94
C LEU A 82 -9.97 -0.61 -2.68
N TRP A 83 -9.21 -1.66 -2.88
CA TRP A 83 -9.55 -3.01 -2.49
C TRP A 83 -8.25 -3.81 -2.42
N ASP A 84 -7.95 -4.40 -1.29
CA ASP A 84 -6.76 -5.23 -1.12
C ASP A 84 -6.91 -6.10 0.13
N GLU A 85 -6.10 -7.14 0.23
CA GLU A 85 -6.04 -8.05 1.35
C GLU A 85 -4.60 -8.21 1.83
N PHE A 86 -4.39 -8.17 3.15
CA PHE A 86 -3.07 -8.31 3.76
C PHE A 86 -3.12 -9.29 4.91
N ASP A 87 -2.08 -10.10 5.03
CA ASP A 87 -1.88 -11.03 6.13
C ASP A 87 -0.73 -10.59 7.01
N LEU A 88 -0.88 -10.74 8.33
CA LEU A 88 0.14 -10.47 9.32
C LEU A 88 0.17 -11.60 10.34
N LEU A 89 1.35 -12.18 10.58
CA LEU A 89 1.58 -13.17 11.61
C LEU A 89 2.24 -12.51 12.82
N ILE A 90 1.57 -12.51 13.97
CA ILE A 90 2.11 -12.00 15.22
C ILE A 90 2.49 -13.17 16.13
N LYS A 91 3.77 -13.33 16.42
CA LYS A 91 4.30 -14.37 17.32
C LYS A 91 4.55 -13.81 18.72
N LEU A 92 4.16 -14.57 19.75
CA LEU A 92 4.41 -14.20 21.15
C LEU A 92 5.77 -14.71 21.59
N THR A 93 6.66 -13.80 22.04
CA THR A 93 7.99 -14.15 22.56
C THR A 93 7.98 -14.34 24.07
N GLY A 94 8.83 -15.25 24.57
CA GLY A 94 8.86 -15.67 25.97
C GLY A 94 9.95 -15.06 26.84
N GLY A 95 10.70 -14.02 26.40
CA GLY A 95 11.80 -13.41 27.18
C GLY A 95 12.55 -12.34 26.41
N GLU A 96 13.48 -11.66 27.10
CA GLU A 96 14.23 -10.52 26.58
C GLU A 96 15.27 -10.88 25.47
N ASP A 97 15.50 -12.18 25.20
CA ASP A 97 16.57 -12.66 24.32
C ASP A 97 16.09 -13.15 22.93
N ALA A 98 14.88 -12.83 22.52
CA ALA A 98 14.42 -13.19 21.19
C ALA A 98 14.79 -12.11 20.16
N GLU A 99 16.08 -11.95 19.89
CA GLU A 99 16.54 -11.45 18.60
C GLU A 99 16.19 -12.54 17.56
N VAL A 100 14.97 -12.53 17.08
CA VAL A 100 14.54 -13.39 15.97
C VAL A 100 14.67 -12.54 14.73
N GLU A 101 15.81 -12.67 14.06
CA GLU A 101 15.96 -12.29 12.66
C GLU A 101 15.11 -13.25 11.83
N ASP A 102 13.80 -13.02 11.79
CA ASP A 102 12.96 -13.64 10.77
C ASP A 102 12.95 -12.67 9.59
N GLU A 103 13.54 -13.09 8.47
CA GLU A 103 13.66 -12.26 7.26
C GLU A 103 12.28 -12.07 6.55
N ASP A 104 11.23 -12.68 7.07
CA ASP A 104 9.89 -12.56 6.53
C ASP A 104 9.23 -11.27 7.02
N ALA A 105 8.99 -10.34 6.10
CA ALA A 105 8.41 -9.03 6.38
C ALA A 105 7.00 -9.08 7.03
N ASP A 106 6.31 -10.20 6.90
CA ASP A 106 4.93 -10.39 7.39
C ASP A 106 4.86 -10.99 8.80
N VAL A 107 6.00 -11.14 9.50
CA VAL A 107 6.08 -11.71 10.84
C VAL A 107 6.53 -10.66 11.85
N VAL A 108 5.68 -10.40 12.84
CA VAL A 108 5.95 -9.47 13.94
C VAL A 108 6.07 -10.23 15.26
N PHE A 109 7.03 -9.84 16.10
CA PHE A 109 7.24 -10.43 17.41
C PHE A 109 6.82 -9.46 18.50
N ILE A 110 5.94 -9.89 19.39
CA ILE A 110 5.55 -9.11 20.57
C ILE A 110 5.80 -9.90 21.86
N PRO A 111 6.24 -9.24 22.95
CA PRO A 111 6.44 -9.90 24.24
C PRO A 111 5.10 -10.35 24.82
N ARG A 112 5.08 -11.52 25.48
CA ARG A 112 3.89 -12.03 26.19
C ARG A 112 3.40 -11.12 27.31
N SER A 113 4.23 -10.20 27.77
CA SER A 113 3.88 -9.20 28.78
C SER A 113 2.96 -8.11 28.23
N GLU A 114 2.94 -7.88 26.93
CA GLU A 114 1.99 -6.98 26.32
C GLU A 114 0.60 -7.55 26.36
N THR A 115 -0.34 -6.75 26.82
CA THR A 115 -1.75 -7.16 26.98
C THR A 115 -2.66 -6.59 25.91
N VAL A 116 -2.19 -5.58 25.20
CA VAL A 116 -2.91 -4.82 24.16
C VAL A 116 -2.03 -4.71 22.94
N ILE A 117 -2.61 -4.90 21.77
CA ILE A 117 -1.96 -4.66 20.48
C ILE A 117 -2.66 -3.48 19.83
N ASP A 118 -1.88 -2.48 19.40
CA ASP A 118 -2.37 -1.35 18.62
C ASP A 118 -2.16 -1.63 17.12
N PHE A 119 -3.26 -1.75 16.39
CA PHE A 119 -3.27 -2.05 14.96
C PHE A 119 -3.25 -0.80 14.06
N ARG A 120 -3.25 0.42 14.63
CA ARG A 120 -3.34 1.67 13.86
C ARG A 120 -2.24 1.80 12.82
N THR A 121 -1.00 1.46 13.18
CA THR A 121 0.15 1.56 12.27
C THR A 121 -0.01 0.62 11.07
N TRP A 122 -0.40 -0.64 11.29
CA TRP A 122 -0.62 -1.60 10.19
C TRP A 122 -1.82 -1.21 9.32
N VAL A 123 -2.91 -0.73 9.92
CA VAL A 123 -4.07 -0.21 9.17
C VAL A 123 -3.64 0.95 8.26
N TYR A 124 -2.80 1.87 8.76
CA TYR A 124 -2.25 2.96 7.98
C TYR A 124 -1.36 2.43 6.84
N GLU A 125 -0.41 1.55 7.13
CA GLU A 125 0.52 1.00 6.14
C GLU A 125 -0.22 0.24 5.03
N PHE A 126 -1.16 -0.63 5.40
CA PHE A 126 -1.93 -1.42 4.43
C PHE A 126 -2.86 -0.55 3.59
N LEU A 127 -3.49 0.48 4.20
CA LEU A 127 -4.25 1.47 3.44
C LEU A 127 -3.37 2.18 2.40
N MET A 128 -2.17 2.60 2.78
CA MET A 128 -1.24 3.26 1.86
C MET A 128 -0.73 2.31 0.78
N LEU A 129 -0.51 1.03 1.10
CA LEU A 129 -0.09 0.01 0.13
C LEU A 129 -1.20 -0.36 -0.86
N SER A 130 -2.48 -0.23 -0.47
CA SER A 130 -3.62 -0.48 -1.36
C SER A 130 -3.80 0.60 -2.43
N ILE A 131 -3.08 1.73 -2.33
CA ILE A 131 -3.08 2.78 -3.35
C ILE A 131 -2.10 2.40 -4.47
N PRO A 132 -2.57 2.17 -5.71
CA PRO A 132 -1.68 1.77 -6.79
C PRO A 132 -0.67 2.87 -7.14
N LEU A 133 0.55 2.47 -7.52
CA LEU A 133 1.60 3.39 -7.95
C LEU A 133 1.23 4.21 -9.18
N GLN A 134 0.33 3.70 -10.02
CA GLN A 134 -0.16 4.40 -11.20
C GLN A 134 -1.66 4.68 -11.07
N ARG A 135 -2.02 5.94 -11.01
CA ARG A 135 -3.39 6.42 -10.79
C ARG A 135 -3.91 7.11 -12.05
N ILE A 136 -4.55 6.36 -12.91
CA ILE A 136 -5.09 6.85 -14.19
C ILE A 136 -6.59 6.62 -14.20
N HIS A 137 -7.35 7.58 -14.78
CA HIS A 137 -8.77 7.39 -15.00
C HIS A 137 -9.05 6.04 -15.67
N PRO A 138 -10.01 5.27 -15.16
CA PRO A 138 -10.47 4.07 -15.86
C PRO A 138 -11.03 4.45 -17.23
N ASP A 139 -10.92 3.53 -18.18
CA ASP A 139 -11.57 3.69 -19.47
C ASP A 139 -13.10 3.72 -19.29
N LYS A 140 -13.76 4.50 -20.15
CA LYS A 140 -15.22 4.59 -20.15
C LYS A 140 -15.83 3.27 -20.64
N PRO A 141 -17.12 3.02 -20.33
CA PRO A 141 -17.82 1.80 -20.78
C PRO A 141 -17.83 1.60 -22.31
N ASP A 142 -17.66 2.68 -23.07
CA ASP A 142 -17.57 2.66 -24.53
C ASP A 142 -16.15 2.35 -25.07
N GLY A 143 -15.19 2.07 -24.17
CA GLY A 143 -13.78 1.81 -24.49
C GLY A 143 -12.97 3.06 -24.78
N SER A 144 -13.54 4.26 -24.65
CA SER A 144 -12.78 5.51 -24.80
C SER A 144 -12.02 5.83 -23.49
N GLN A 145 -10.92 6.56 -23.62
CA GLN A 145 -10.11 6.98 -22.48
C GLN A 145 -10.89 7.91 -21.54
N GLY A 146 -10.82 7.63 -20.24
CA GLY A 146 -11.49 8.43 -19.21
C GLY A 146 -10.87 9.80 -18.97
N CYS A 147 -9.60 9.99 -19.37
CA CYS A 147 -8.85 11.24 -19.19
C CYS A 147 -9.42 12.40 -20.01
N ASN A 148 -9.11 13.62 -19.59
CA ASN A 148 -9.47 14.85 -20.31
C ASN A 148 -8.93 14.84 -21.76
N PRO A 149 -9.80 14.95 -22.78
CA PRO A 149 -9.41 14.85 -24.19
C PRO A 149 -8.50 16.00 -24.66
N GLU A 150 -8.58 17.17 -24.05
CA GLU A 150 -7.72 18.31 -24.37
C GLU A 150 -6.28 18.06 -23.91
N THR A 151 -6.14 17.58 -22.67
CA THR A 151 -4.83 17.19 -22.13
C THR A 151 -4.21 16.05 -22.93
N LEU A 152 -5.00 15.05 -23.32
CA LEU A 152 -4.53 13.94 -24.17
C LEU A 152 -4.04 14.42 -25.55
N LYS A 153 -4.75 15.39 -26.17
CA LYS A 153 -4.29 16.01 -27.44
C LYS A 153 -2.96 16.75 -27.27
N LEU A 154 -2.78 17.43 -26.14
CA LEU A 154 -1.53 18.15 -25.83
C LEU A 154 -0.38 17.15 -25.62
N LEU A 155 -0.60 16.10 -24.82
CA LEU A 155 0.40 15.06 -24.59
C LEU A 155 0.82 14.38 -25.91
N ASN A 156 -0.12 14.06 -26.78
CA ASN A 156 0.17 13.46 -28.08
C ASN A 156 0.97 14.40 -29.00
N LYS A 157 0.80 15.72 -28.88
CA LYS A 157 1.63 16.70 -29.63
C LYS A 157 3.06 16.80 -29.09
N LEU A 158 3.23 16.60 -27.78
CA LEU A 158 4.52 16.67 -27.09
C LEU A 158 5.27 15.34 -27.11
N ALA A 159 4.57 14.23 -27.35
CA ALA A 159 5.19 12.93 -27.50
C ALA A 159 6.14 12.96 -28.69
N ALA A 160 7.39 12.56 -28.51
CA ALA A 160 8.32 12.37 -29.58
C ALA A 160 7.78 11.33 -30.58
N PRO A 161 7.88 11.54 -31.91
CA PRO A 161 7.47 10.53 -32.86
C PRO A 161 8.19 9.21 -32.58
N GLU A 162 7.47 8.08 -32.66
CA GLU A 162 8.03 6.74 -32.38
C GLU A 162 9.25 6.42 -33.26
N ASP A 163 9.32 7.03 -34.45
CA ASP A 163 10.42 6.90 -35.40
C ASP A 163 11.53 7.96 -35.25
N ALA A 164 11.52 8.75 -34.18
CA ALA A 164 12.60 9.70 -33.92
C ALA A 164 13.94 8.94 -33.83
N PRO A 165 14.98 9.32 -34.60
CA PRO A 165 16.28 8.66 -34.52
C PRO A 165 16.78 8.76 -33.08
N ARG A 166 17.01 7.61 -32.45
CA ARG A 166 17.50 7.54 -31.06
C ARG A 166 18.79 8.35 -30.98
N PRO A 167 18.91 9.30 -30.06
CA PRO A 167 20.12 10.10 -29.93
C PRO A 167 21.34 9.18 -29.77
N ASP A 168 22.46 9.57 -30.37
CA ASP A 168 23.74 8.83 -30.40
C ASP A 168 24.31 8.47 -29.02
N ILE A 169 23.70 8.96 -27.97
CA ILE A 169 24.05 8.70 -26.54
C ILE A 169 24.18 7.19 -26.26
N TRP A 170 23.36 6.36 -26.90
CA TRP A 170 23.34 4.90 -26.67
C TRP A 170 24.42 4.13 -27.45
N LYS A 171 25.09 4.74 -28.44
CA LYS A 171 26.19 4.11 -29.21
C LYS A 171 27.39 3.77 -28.30
N GLY A 172 27.64 4.57 -27.27
CA GLY A 172 28.69 4.31 -26.27
C GLY A 172 28.45 3.02 -25.47
N LEU A 173 27.19 2.68 -25.18
CA LEU A 173 26.85 1.44 -24.46
C LEU A 173 27.02 0.18 -25.31
N GLU A 174 26.85 0.26 -26.63
CA GLU A 174 27.13 -0.87 -27.52
C GLU A 174 28.62 -1.23 -27.55
N ALA A 175 29.50 -0.23 -27.46
CA ALA A 175 30.94 -0.45 -27.35
C ALA A 175 31.32 -1.19 -26.07
N LEU A 176 30.73 -0.80 -24.90
CA LEU A 176 30.93 -1.48 -23.64
C LEU A 176 30.40 -2.93 -23.63
N LYS A 177 29.30 -3.17 -24.34
CA LYS A 177 28.73 -4.52 -24.47
C LYS A 177 29.60 -5.46 -25.29
N LYS A 178 30.33 -4.93 -26.30
CA LYS A 178 31.30 -5.67 -27.08
C LYS A 178 32.60 -5.97 -26.32
N GLU A 179 33.02 -5.05 -25.47
CA GLU A 179 34.22 -5.21 -24.64
C GLU A 179 34.03 -6.26 -23.53
N ASN A 180 32.85 -6.28 -22.88
CA ASN A 180 32.51 -7.29 -21.89
C ASN A 180 32.41 -8.72 -22.48
N LYS A 181 31.93 -8.86 -23.73
CA LYS A 181 31.90 -10.16 -24.41
C LYS A 181 33.30 -10.66 -24.81
N ARG A 182 34.31 -9.76 -24.94
CA ARG A 182 35.70 -10.17 -25.20
C ARG A 182 36.45 -10.61 -23.95
N LYS A 183 36.05 -10.16 -22.76
CA LYS A 183 36.66 -10.56 -21.47
C LYS A 183 36.12 -11.87 -20.92
N GLN A 184 35.04 -12.40 -21.51
CA GLN A 184 34.42 -13.68 -21.10
C GLN A 184 34.77 -14.86 -22.02
N LYS A 185 35.73 -14.67 -22.94
CA LYS A 185 36.34 -15.68 -23.79
C LYS A 185 37.83 -15.81 -23.47
#